data_a3e2dd42b2b02ff58b03698924ba3545
#
_entry.id   a3e2dd42b2b02ff58b03698924ba3545
#
_cell.length_a   1.000
_cell.length_b   1.000
_cell.length_c   1.000
_cell.angle_alpha   90.00
_cell.angle_beta   90.00
_cell.angle_gamma   90.00
#
_symmetry.space_group_name_H-M   'P 1'
#
loop_
_entity.id
_entity.type
_entity.pdbx_description
1 polymer ?
#
loop_
_entity_poly.entity_id
_entity_poly.type
_entity_poly.pdbx_seq_one_letter_code
_entity_poly.pdbx_strand_id
1 'polypeptide(L)'
;MGNAESHPTHLKLKLVDNKRIAERLLQDAEAIDFYLDTCRHDPMNAKARRKLNYAINSLSSKEYEYYQTALDKVVKQLPKRLQMDLQEVSILSLMPSADGGMPHTRPYQLICFPHIEQVKTSLSTMIHELWHVHQRKYKETWTRVFEQLGWSEWSGRLPAFLEKNRRLNPDTIDSPLWVYQNTWVPVPVFRDISLPSVGEVDIWFYHVSEEYHLKQIPSKMEAFFPNLPQSAYEHPREITAYLLADHSLYTDSPAMKSLLSSVGQLAIS
;
A
#
# COMPACT_ATOMS: atom_id res chain seq x y z
N MET A 1 41.91 13.19 -11.20
CA MET A 1 40.44 13.31 -11.10
C MET A 1 39.89 11.98 -11.54
N GLY A 2 39.59 11.10 -10.58
CA GLY A 2 39.06 9.76 -10.88
C GLY A 2 37.57 9.85 -11.08
N ASN A 3 37.08 9.46 -12.26
CA ASN A 3 35.68 9.20 -12.51
C ASN A 3 35.26 8.02 -11.64
N ALA A 4 34.50 8.28 -10.56
CA ALA A 4 33.77 7.25 -9.90
C ALA A 4 32.59 6.87 -10.85
N GLU A 5 32.78 5.82 -11.62
CA GLU A 5 31.68 5.14 -12.31
C GLU A 5 30.74 4.62 -11.23
N SER A 6 29.62 5.33 -11.03
CA SER A 6 28.53 4.84 -10.20
C SER A 6 27.92 3.62 -10.94
N HIS A 7 28.30 2.43 -10.50
CA HIS A 7 27.60 1.23 -10.93
C HIS A 7 26.11 1.41 -10.62
N PRO A 8 25.20 1.16 -11.57
CA PRO A 8 23.77 1.20 -11.27
C PRO A 8 23.49 0.17 -10.18
N THR A 9 23.05 0.65 -9.02
CA THR A 9 22.61 -0.21 -7.93
C THR A 9 21.33 -0.90 -8.39
N HIS A 10 21.42 -2.19 -8.72
CA HIS A 10 20.25 -2.98 -9.08
C HIS A 10 19.41 -3.24 -7.83
N LEU A 11 18.10 -2.99 -7.91
CA LEU A 11 17.14 -3.37 -6.87
C LEU A 11 17.33 -4.84 -6.49
N LYS A 12 17.38 -5.09 -5.19
CA LYS A 12 17.43 -6.43 -4.61
C LYS A 12 16.18 -6.66 -3.77
N LEU A 13 15.42 -7.69 -4.10
CA LEU A 13 14.33 -8.20 -3.27
C LEU A 13 14.90 -9.34 -2.41
N LYS A 14 14.98 -9.13 -1.10
CA LYS A 14 15.61 -10.05 -0.16
C LYS A 14 14.56 -10.70 0.71
N LEU A 15 14.31 -11.98 0.50
CA LEU A 15 13.55 -12.78 1.45
C LEU A 15 14.34 -12.94 2.74
N VAL A 16 13.73 -12.66 3.87
CA VAL A 16 14.38 -12.79 5.18
C VAL A 16 14.10 -14.18 5.75
N ASP A 17 15.12 -15.02 5.80
CA ASP A 17 15.06 -16.42 6.25
C ASP A 17 15.22 -16.57 7.79
N ASN A 18 15.93 -15.64 8.41
CA ASN A 18 16.19 -15.67 9.84
C ASN A 18 15.03 -15.06 10.63
N LYS A 19 14.33 -15.90 11.40
CA LYS A 19 13.17 -15.48 12.20
C LYS A 19 13.49 -14.32 13.15
N ARG A 20 14.64 -14.31 13.82
CA ARG A 20 15.02 -13.22 14.74
C ARG A 20 15.23 -11.91 14.00
N ILE A 21 15.84 -11.97 12.81
CA ILE A 21 16.02 -10.77 11.98
C ILE A 21 14.66 -10.26 11.52
N ALA A 22 13.80 -11.14 11.04
CA ALA A 22 12.45 -10.78 10.58
C ALA A 22 11.61 -10.16 11.71
N GLU A 23 11.61 -10.74 12.91
CA GLU A 23 10.94 -10.21 14.10
C GLU A 23 11.48 -8.82 14.49
N ARG A 24 12.81 -8.63 14.41
CA ARG A 24 13.42 -7.33 14.70
C ARG A 24 13.00 -6.28 13.66
N LEU A 25 12.99 -6.60 12.38
CA LEU A 25 12.52 -5.69 11.33
C LEU A 25 11.06 -5.26 11.55
N LEU A 26 10.19 -6.19 11.99
CA LEU A 26 8.81 -5.83 12.34
C LEU A 26 8.74 -4.94 13.59
N GLN A 27 9.59 -5.16 14.60
CA GLN A 27 9.67 -4.31 15.79
C GLN A 27 10.18 -2.91 15.44
N ASP A 28 11.21 -2.81 14.59
CA ASP A 28 11.75 -1.54 14.14
C ASP A 28 10.71 -0.76 13.32
N ALA A 29 9.93 -1.45 12.47
CA ALA A 29 8.82 -0.85 11.73
C ALA A 29 7.71 -0.37 12.65
N GLU A 30 7.31 -1.18 13.64
CA GLU A 30 6.31 -0.83 14.65
C GLU A 30 6.70 0.40 15.47
N ALA A 31 7.98 0.56 15.78
CA ALA A 31 8.49 1.74 16.49
C ALA A 31 8.34 3.06 15.69
N ILE A 32 8.04 2.97 14.37
CA ILE A 32 7.86 4.14 13.51
C ILE A 32 6.39 4.40 13.21
N ASP A 33 5.66 3.38 12.76
CA ASP A 33 4.29 3.55 12.28
C ASP A 33 3.22 3.26 13.36
N PHE A 34 3.60 2.62 14.47
CA PHE A 34 2.70 2.27 15.58
C PHE A 34 1.44 1.52 15.11
N TYR A 35 1.53 0.80 13.99
CA TYR A 35 0.37 0.18 13.35
C TYR A 35 -0.37 -0.80 14.24
N LEU A 36 0.35 -1.80 14.78
CA LEU A 36 -0.27 -2.83 15.62
C LEU A 36 -0.73 -2.28 16.97
N ASP A 37 0.00 -1.32 17.50
CA ASP A 37 -0.36 -0.65 18.74
C ASP A 37 -1.63 0.17 18.58
N THR A 38 -1.72 0.98 17.51
CA THR A 38 -2.92 1.73 17.16
C THR A 38 -4.11 0.79 16.94
N CYS A 39 -3.93 -0.31 16.20
CA CYS A 39 -4.99 -1.31 16.00
C CYS A 39 -5.46 -1.96 17.31
N ARG A 40 -4.58 -2.17 18.28
CA ARG A 40 -4.94 -2.74 19.60
C ARG A 40 -5.75 -1.78 20.46
N HIS A 41 -5.46 -0.49 20.37
CA HIS A 41 -6.16 0.55 21.14
C HIS A 41 -7.46 1.02 20.49
N ASP A 42 -7.64 0.79 19.19
CA ASP A 42 -8.91 1.04 18.50
C ASP A 42 -9.88 -0.15 18.67
N PRO A 43 -11.05 0.03 19.29
CA PRO A 43 -11.94 -1.09 19.63
C PRO A 43 -12.39 -1.92 18.42
N MET A 44 -12.66 -1.28 17.26
CA MET A 44 -13.13 -1.97 16.07
C MET A 44 -11.99 -2.72 15.39
N ASN A 45 -10.83 -2.08 15.25
CA ASN A 45 -9.64 -2.70 14.68
C ASN A 45 -9.12 -3.84 15.57
N ALA A 46 -9.13 -3.70 16.90
CA ALA A 46 -8.81 -4.77 17.84
C ALA A 46 -9.76 -5.96 17.69
N LYS A 47 -11.08 -5.70 17.56
CA LYS A 47 -12.09 -6.74 17.36
C LYS A 47 -11.89 -7.47 16.03
N ALA A 48 -11.64 -6.75 14.94
CA ALA A 48 -11.40 -7.31 13.61
C ALA A 48 -10.15 -8.21 13.56
N ARG A 49 -9.14 -7.91 14.39
CA ARG A 49 -7.85 -8.61 14.43
C ARG A 49 -7.72 -9.64 15.53
N ARG A 50 -8.73 -9.83 16.39
CA ARG A 50 -8.64 -10.71 17.59
C ARG A 50 -8.18 -12.12 17.29
N LYS A 51 -8.54 -12.68 16.14
CA LYS A 51 -8.22 -14.05 15.72
C LYS A 51 -7.08 -14.12 14.72
N LEU A 52 -6.51 -12.98 14.33
CA LEU A 52 -5.42 -12.93 13.37
C LEU A 52 -4.09 -13.12 14.07
N ASN A 53 -3.18 -13.82 13.40
CA ASN A 53 -1.84 -14.07 13.90
C ASN A 53 -0.82 -13.25 13.09
N TYR A 54 -0.47 -12.07 13.59
CA TYR A 54 0.54 -11.22 12.98
C TYR A 54 1.94 -11.62 13.46
N ALA A 55 2.45 -12.69 12.90
CA ALA A 55 3.75 -13.27 13.28
C ALA A 55 4.50 -13.78 12.04
N ILE A 56 5.81 -13.94 12.18
CA ILE A 56 6.67 -14.52 11.15
C ILE A 56 6.31 -15.99 10.92
N ASN A 57 6.09 -16.33 9.65
CA ASN A 57 6.00 -17.69 9.18
C ASN A 57 7.40 -18.17 8.77
N SER A 58 7.92 -19.18 9.46
CA SER A 58 9.24 -19.73 9.17
C SER A 58 9.18 -20.63 7.94
N LEU A 59 10.07 -20.39 7.00
CA LEU A 59 10.24 -21.20 5.79
C LEU A 59 11.33 -22.25 6.02
N SER A 60 11.18 -23.42 5.41
CA SER A 60 12.27 -24.38 5.28
C SER A 60 13.34 -23.84 4.31
N SER A 61 14.57 -24.38 4.38
CA SER A 61 15.65 -23.97 3.46
C SER A 61 15.27 -24.15 1.98
N LYS A 62 14.50 -25.20 1.67
CA LYS A 62 14.02 -25.45 0.29
C LYS A 62 13.00 -24.41 -0.18
N GLU A 63 12.07 -24.04 0.70
CA GLU A 63 11.09 -22.98 0.40
C GLU A 63 11.78 -21.63 0.25
N TYR A 64 12.72 -21.32 1.13
CA TYR A 64 13.51 -20.09 1.04
C TYR A 64 14.24 -20.00 -0.32
N GLU A 65 15.02 -21.00 -0.70
CA GLU A 65 15.74 -21.02 -1.99
C GLU A 65 14.77 -20.90 -3.18
N TYR A 66 13.64 -21.58 -3.10
CA TYR A 66 12.62 -21.54 -4.13
C TYR A 66 12.02 -20.14 -4.31
N TYR A 67 11.59 -19.48 -3.21
CA TYR A 67 10.99 -18.15 -3.29
C TYR A 67 12.02 -17.06 -3.54
N GLN A 68 13.24 -17.15 -3.01
CA GLN A 68 14.31 -16.20 -3.36
C GLN A 68 14.64 -16.25 -4.85
N THR A 69 14.72 -17.46 -5.42
CA THR A 69 14.91 -17.61 -6.88
C THR A 69 13.77 -17.00 -7.70
N ALA A 70 12.53 -17.07 -7.19
CA ALA A 70 11.38 -16.42 -7.82
C ALA A 70 11.51 -14.88 -7.76
N LEU A 71 11.87 -14.32 -6.62
CA LEU A 71 12.11 -12.88 -6.44
C LEU A 71 13.21 -12.36 -7.38
N ASP A 72 14.30 -13.08 -7.52
CA ASP A 72 15.42 -12.71 -8.43
C ASP A 72 14.97 -12.66 -9.92
N LYS A 73 13.98 -13.49 -10.29
CA LYS A 73 13.37 -13.44 -11.62
C LYS A 73 12.40 -12.26 -11.77
N VAL A 74 11.63 -11.98 -10.73
CA VAL A 74 10.65 -10.87 -10.70
C VAL A 74 11.36 -9.53 -10.88
N VAL A 75 12.52 -9.31 -10.25
CA VAL A 75 13.28 -8.05 -10.38
C VAL A 75 13.50 -7.65 -11.84
N LYS A 76 13.76 -8.61 -12.73
CA LYS A 76 14.00 -8.37 -14.17
C LYS A 76 12.76 -7.90 -14.93
N GLN A 77 11.58 -8.08 -14.36
CA GLN A 77 10.28 -7.74 -14.96
C GLN A 77 9.67 -6.45 -14.39
N LEU A 78 10.30 -5.89 -13.34
CA LEU A 78 9.82 -4.69 -12.69
C LEU A 78 10.01 -3.44 -13.57
N PRO A 79 9.16 -2.41 -13.39
CA PRO A 79 9.39 -1.11 -14.00
C PRO A 79 10.79 -0.58 -13.68
N LYS A 80 11.47 -0.07 -14.70
CA LYS A 80 12.87 0.44 -14.55
C LYS A 80 12.99 1.47 -13.45
N ARG A 81 11.97 2.31 -13.27
CA ARG A 81 11.97 3.33 -12.21
C ARG A 81 12.11 2.72 -10.82
N LEU A 82 11.33 1.66 -10.51
CA LEU A 82 11.45 0.94 -9.25
C LEU A 82 12.85 0.33 -9.08
N GLN A 83 13.42 -0.22 -10.17
CA GLN A 83 14.75 -0.79 -10.15
C GLN A 83 15.85 0.27 -9.89
N MET A 84 15.65 1.50 -10.30
CA MET A 84 16.61 2.60 -10.14
C MET A 84 16.48 3.28 -8.77
N ASP A 85 15.27 3.49 -8.29
CA ASP A 85 14.99 4.28 -7.09
C ASP A 85 15.06 3.48 -5.79
N LEU A 86 14.78 2.17 -5.88
CA LEU A 86 14.85 1.27 -4.73
C LEU A 86 16.16 0.46 -4.79
N GLN A 87 16.82 0.27 -3.65
CA GLN A 87 18.09 -0.47 -3.57
C GLN A 87 17.88 -1.89 -3.03
N GLU A 88 17.45 -2.00 -1.78
CA GLU A 88 17.12 -3.28 -1.15
C GLU A 88 15.74 -3.17 -0.51
N VAL A 89 14.88 -4.16 -0.78
CA VAL A 89 13.57 -4.30 -0.17
C VAL A 89 13.52 -5.66 0.51
N SER A 90 13.22 -5.67 1.79
CA SER A 90 13.09 -6.89 2.57
C SER A 90 11.69 -7.48 2.43
N ILE A 91 11.63 -8.78 2.13
CA ILE A 91 10.39 -9.53 2.01
C ILE A 91 10.24 -10.42 3.25
N LEU A 92 9.14 -10.28 3.96
CA LEU A 92 8.82 -11.10 5.12
C LEU A 92 7.68 -12.06 4.80
N SER A 93 7.85 -13.34 5.15
CA SER A 93 6.74 -14.29 5.17
C SER A 93 6.03 -14.20 6.53
N LEU A 94 4.76 -13.86 6.54
CA LEU A 94 3.92 -13.84 7.74
C LEU A 94 3.00 -15.06 7.79
N MET A 95 2.42 -15.31 8.96
CA MET A 95 1.36 -16.31 9.11
C MET A 95 0.18 -15.98 8.17
N PRO A 96 -0.48 -16.97 7.56
CA PRO A 96 -1.52 -16.74 6.54
C PRO A 96 -2.69 -15.86 6.98
N SER A 97 -2.97 -15.80 8.28
CA SER A 97 -4.02 -14.92 8.81
C SER A 97 -3.55 -13.50 9.13
N ALA A 98 -2.25 -13.21 9.01
CA ALA A 98 -1.72 -11.88 9.30
C ALA A 98 -2.46 -10.85 8.42
N ASP A 99 -2.98 -9.83 9.05
CA ASP A 99 -3.75 -8.73 8.45
C ASP A 99 -4.82 -9.15 7.41
N GLY A 100 -5.55 -10.23 7.75
CA GLY A 100 -6.60 -10.76 6.88
C GLY A 100 -6.09 -11.48 5.62
N GLY A 101 -4.82 -11.82 5.56
CA GLY A 101 -4.21 -12.50 4.41
C GLY A 101 -3.76 -11.55 3.29
N MET A 102 -3.84 -10.23 3.50
CA MET A 102 -3.45 -9.24 2.50
C MET A 102 -1.94 -8.95 2.55
N PRO A 103 -1.24 -8.93 1.41
CA PRO A 103 0.08 -8.32 1.32
C PRO A 103 0.00 -6.86 1.73
N HIS A 104 1.08 -6.35 2.30
CA HIS A 104 1.16 -4.96 2.73
C HIS A 104 2.59 -4.54 3.00
N THR A 105 2.82 -3.23 3.07
CA THR A 105 4.14 -2.68 3.36
C THR A 105 4.21 -2.09 4.77
N ARG A 106 5.42 -2.08 5.31
CA ARG A 106 5.75 -1.41 6.58
C ARG A 106 7.00 -0.53 6.39
N PRO A 107 7.29 0.41 7.31
CA PRO A 107 8.52 1.22 7.27
C PRO A 107 9.80 0.40 7.07
N TYR A 108 10.88 1.10 6.67
CA TYR A 108 12.19 0.55 6.31
C TYR A 108 12.16 -0.42 5.12
N GLN A 109 11.30 -0.14 4.12
CA GLN A 109 11.25 -0.91 2.89
C GLN A 109 10.94 -2.40 3.13
N LEU A 110 9.94 -2.66 3.98
CA LEU A 110 9.43 -4.01 4.21
C LEU A 110 8.19 -4.26 3.36
N ILE A 111 8.12 -5.44 2.75
CA ILE A 111 6.87 -6.01 2.21
C ILE A 111 6.56 -7.30 2.97
N CYS A 112 5.36 -7.39 3.49
CA CYS A 112 4.87 -8.51 4.27
C CYS A 112 3.89 -9.34 3.43
N PHE A 113 4.20 -10.61 3.23
CA PHE A 113 3.35 -11.57 2.52
C PHE A 113 2.80 -12.62 3.49
N PRO A 114 1.49 -12.58 3.82
CA PRO A 114 0.83 -13.66 4.53
C PRO A 114 0.77 -14.95 3.69
N HIS A 115 0.72 -14.81 2.38
CA HIS A 115 0.74 -15.89 1.40
C HIS A 115 1.99 -15.73 0.52
N ILE A 116 3.13 -16.25 0.97
CA ILE A 116 4.43 -16.07 0.31
C ILE A 116 4.46 -16.58 -1.13
N GLU A 117 3.59 -17.52 -1.50
CA GLU A 117 3.44 -18.00 -2.87
C GLU A 117 3.05 -16.90 -3.87
N GLN A 118 2.44 -15.81 -3.40
CA GLN A 118 2.09 -14.66 -4.24
C GLN A 118 3.30 -13.99 -4.88
N VAL A 119 4.50 -14.07 -4.28
CA VAL A 119 5.74 -13.55 -4.89
C VAL A 119 6.05 -14.18 -6.25
N LYS A 120 5.48 -15.36 -6.51
CA LYS A 120 5.62 -16.07 -7.80
C LYS A 120 4.41 -15.95 -8.69
N THR A 121 3.21 -15.88 -8.11
CA THR A 121 1.96 -16.01 -8.83
C THR A 121 1.35 -14.67 -9.24
N SER A 122 1.79 -13.58 -8.63
CA SER A 122 1.24 -12.24 -8.89
C SER A 122 2.32 -11.17 -9.02
N LEU A 123 2.78 -10.93 -10.25
CA LEU A 123 3.69 -9.83 -10.56
C LEU A 123 3.03 -8.47 -10.26
N SER A 124 1.74 -8.32 -10.56
CA SER A 124 0.98 -7.10 -10.30
C SER A 124 0.97 -6.76 -8.80
N THR A 125 0.71 -7.75 -7.93
CA THR A 125 0.79 -7.55 -6.47
C THR A 125 2.18 -7.08 -6.03
N MET A 126 3.24 -7.70 -6.54
CA MET A 126 4.61 -7.28 -6.21
C MET A 126 4.90 -5.84 -6.66
N ILE A 127 4.48 -5.46 -7.85
CA ILE A 127 4.63 -4.09 -8.36
C ILE A 127 3.82 -3.11 -7.51
N HIS A 128 2.60 -3.47 -7.12
CA HIS A 128 1.74 -2.68 -6.24
C HIS A 128 2.42 -2.39 -4.90
N GLU A 129 2.91 -3.41 -4.21
CA GLU A 129 3.61 -3.26 -2.93
C GLU A 129 4.91 -2.44 -3.09
N LEU A 130 5.65 -2.63 -4.16
CA LEU A 130 6.86 -1.85 -4.42
C LEU A 130 6.56 -0.36 -4.65
N TRP A 131 5.40 -0.03 -5.23
CA TRP A 131 4.97 1.37 -5.32
C TRP A 131 4.65 1.94 -3.94
N HIS A 132 4.07 1.20 -3.01
CA HIS A 132 3.90 1.65 -1.62
C HIS A 132 5.24 1.90 -0.93
N VAL A 133 6.24 1.02 -1.11
CA VAL A 133 7.61 1.26 -0.63
C VAL A 133 8.19 2.54 -1.22
N HIS A 134 8.00 2.75 -2.53
CA HIS A 134 8.48 3.95 -3.23
C HIS A 134 7.75 5.22 -2.73
N GLN A 135 6.44 5.15 -2.50
CA GLN A 135 5.63 6.26 -1.98
C GLN A 135 6.09 6.70 -0.59
N ARG A 136 6.44 5.75 0.29
CA ARG A 136 6.99 6.06 1.61
C ARG A 136 8.38 6.70 1.52
N LYS A 137 9.25 6.17 0.67
CA LYS A 137 10.61 6.65 0.48
C LYS A 137 10.65 8.08 -0.10
N TYR A 138 9.74 8.39 -1.03
CA TYR A 138 9.69 9.67 -1.74
C TYR A 138 8.42 10.46 -1.43
N LYS A 139 8.08 10.56 -0.14
CA LYS A 139 6.82 11.14 0.35
C LYS A 139 6.51 12.51 -0.26
N GLU A 140 7.47 13.44 -0.27
CA GLU A 140 7.28 14.80 -0.80
C GLU A 140 6.99 14.80 -2.31
N THR A 141 7.62 13.92 -3.06
CA THR A 141 7.35 13.76 -4.50
C THR A 141 5.94 13.27 -4.73
N TRP A 142 5.51 12.25 -3.97
CA TRP A 142 4.18 11.69 -4.08
C TRP A 142 3.09 12.64 -3.60
N THR A 143 3.33 13.45 -2.58
CA THR A 143 2.41 14.54 -2.18
C THR A 143 2.10 15.44 -3.37
N ARG A 144 3.12 15.90 -4.09
CA ARG A 144 2.93 16.72 -5.31
C ARG A 144 2.18 15.98 -6.43
N VAL A 145 2.46 14.69 -6.60
CA VAL A 145 1.72 13.85 -7.57
C VAL A 145 0.25 13.76 -7.18
N PHE A 146 -0.05 13.52 -5.91
CA PHE A 146 -1.43 13.44 -5.43
C PHE A 146 -2.16 14.78 -5.60
N GLU A 147 -1.50 15.91 -5.32
CA GLU A 147 -2.04 17.25 -5.55
C GLU A 147 -2.40 17.48 -7.03
N GLN A 148 -1.54 17.05 -7.95
CA GLN A 148 -1.81 17.14 -9.39
C GLN A 148 -2.96 16.23 -9.85
N LEU A 149 -3.23 15.15 -9.12
CA LEU A 149 -4.38 14.27 -9.34
C LEU A 149 -5.67 14.79 -8.65
N GLY A 150 -5.62 15.96 -8.03
CA GLY A 150 -6.77 16.61 -7.40
C GLY A 150 -6.97 16.27 -5.91
N TRP A 151 -5.95 15.70 -5.26
CA TRP A 151 -5.98 15.42 -3.83
C TRP A 151 -5.27 16.50 -3.03
N SER A 152 -5.73 16.73 -1.80
CA SER A 152 -5.02 17.54 -0.81
C SER A 152 -5.11 16.90 0.57
N GLU A 153 -4.12 17.14 1.42
CA GLU A 153 -4.14 16.66 2.80
C GLU A 153 -5.34 17.28 3.54
N TRP A 154 -6.03 16.45 4.33
CA TRP A 154 -7.19 16.90 5.07
C TRP A 154 -6.97 16.79 6.57
N SER A 155 -7.06 17.92 7.25
CA SER A 155 -6.87 18.06 8.70
C SER A 155 -8.19 18.19 9.48
N GLY A 156 -9.34 18.02 8.81
CA GLY A 156 -10.65 18.06 9.46
C GLY A 156 -10.92 16.82 10.32
N ARG A 157 -12.14 16.77 10.87
CA ARG A 157 -12.59 15.65 11.70
C ARG A 157 -13.67 14.85 11.00
N LEU A 158 -13.51 13.53 10.97
CA LEU A 158 -14.57 12.64 10.50
C LEU A 158 -15.76 12.65 11.48
N PRO A 159 -16.99 12.45 10.99
CA PRO A 159 -18.13 12.13 11.84
C PRO A 159 -17.82 10.94 12.76
N ALA A 160 -18.30 10.98 13.98
CA ALA A 160 -18.01 9.97 15.00
C ALA A 160 -18.27 8.52 14.54
N PHE A 161 -19.31 8.32 13.72
CA PHE A 161 -19.61 7.00 13.15
C PHE A 161 -18.50 6.51 12.21
N LEU A 162 -18.02 7.35 11.30
CA LEU A 162 -16.96 6.99 10.35
C LEU A 162 -15.64 6.77 11.08
N GLU A 163 -15.26 7.68 11.98
CA GLU A 163 -14.03 7.55 12.77
C GLU A 163 -14.01 6.26 13.59
N LYS A 164 -15.11 5.94 14.28
CA LYS A 164 -15.23 4.75 15.12
C LYS A 164 -15.17 3.44 14.34
N ASN A 165 -15.65 3.42 13.09
CA ASN A 165 -15.80 2.20 12.31
C ASN A 165 -14.78 2.10 11.16
N ARG A 166 -13.79 2.97 11.14
CA ARG A 166 -12.73 3.00 10.13
C ARG A 166 -11.77 1.82 10.30
N ARG A 167 -11.49 1.12 9.19
CA ARG A 167 -10.38 0.16 9.14
C ARG A 167 -9.06 0.92 9.03
N LEU A 168 -8.08 0.53 9.82
CA LEU A 168 -6.71 0.99 9.70
C LEU A 168 -5.97 0.09 8.69
N ASN A 169 -5.23 0.70 7.76
CA ASN A 169 -4.46 0.02 6.73
C ASN A 169 -2.96 0.28 6.94
N PRO A 170 -2.12 -0.75 7.02
CA PRO A 170 -0.68 -0.57 7.22
C PRO A 170 -0.01 0.25 6.11
N ASP A 171 -0.53 0.21 4.87
CA ASP A 171 0.04 0.95 3.73
C ASP A 171 -0.21 2.45 3.80
N THR A 172 -1.18 2.88 4.61
CA THR A 172 -1.61 4.28 4.70
C THR A 172 -1.58 4.86 6.11
N ILE A 173 -1.26 4.06 7.14
CA ILE A 173 -1.29 4.48 8.55
C ILE A 173 -0.38 5.68 8.85
N ASP A 174 0.74 5.81 8.15
CA ASP A 174 1.71 6.89 8.26
C ASP A 174 1.39 8.11 7.37
N SER A 175 0.21 8.15 6.77
CA SER A 175 -0.28 9.21 5.89
C SER A 175 -1.47 9.94 6.53
N PRO A 176 -1.65 11.25 6.28
CA PRO A 176 -2.86 11.94 6.68
C PRO A 176 -4.08 11.41 5.91
N LEU A 177 -5.28 11.80 6.33
CA LEU A 177 -6.45 11.68 5.48
C LEU A 177 -6.32 12.64 4.28
N TRP A 178 -6.92 12.26 3.17
CA TRP A 178 -6.88 13.03 1.94
C TRP A 178 -8.29 13.41 1.49
N VAL A 179 -8.44 14.62 0.96
CA VAL A 179 -9.68 15.09 0.37
C VAL A 179 -9.51 15.25 -1.14
N TYR A 180 -10.43 14.66 -1.91
CA TYR A 180 -10.45 14.79 -3.37
C TYR A 180 -11.26 16.03 -3.76
N GLN A 181 -10.64 16.93 -4.57
CA GLN A 181 -11.23 18.18 -5.05
C GLN A 181 -11.89 19.02 -3.94
N ASN A 182 -11.26 19.06 -2.76
CA ASN A 182 -11.76 19.74 -1.56
C ASN A 182 -13.20 19.36 -1.17
N THR A 183 -13.67 18.19 -1.58
CA THR A 183 -15.06 17.76 -1.43
C THR A 183 -15.20 16.43 -0.72
N TRP A 184 -14.46 15.40 -1.13
CA TRP A 184 -14.68 14.03 -0.72
C TRP A 184 -13.50 13.43 0.02
N VAL A 185 -13.71 12.98 1.25
CA VAL A 185 -12.74 12.19 2.02
C VAL A 185 -13.17 10.73 1.97
N PRO A 186 -12.41 9.83 1.31
CA PRO A 186 -12.69 8.41 1.35
C PRO A 186 -12.30 7.82 2.71
N VAL A 187 -13.13 6.91 3.20
CA VAL A 187 -12.95 6.26 4.50
C VAL A 187 -13.27 4.78 4.36
N PRO A 188 -12.30 3.87 4.58
CA PRO A 188 -12.56 2.43 4.61
C PRO A 188 -13.32 2.06 5.89
N VAL A 189 -14.56 1.66 5.78
CA VAL A 189 -15.46 1.34 6.89
C VAL A 189 -15.73 -0.17 6.90
N PHE A 190 -15.62 -0.80 8.06
CA PHE A 190 -15.98 -2.21 8.21
C PHE A 190 -17.42 -2.46 7.74
N ARG A 191 -17.59 -3.46 6.84
CA ARG A 191 -18.89 -3.78 6.24
C ARG A 191 -19.88 -4.26 7.29
N ASP A 192 -19.45 -5.15 8.17
CA ASP A 192 -20.23 -5.58 9.34
C ASP A 192 -19.58 -5.07 10.63
N ILE A 193 -20.18 -4.06 11.24
CA ILE A 193 -19.70 -3.50 12.50
C ILE A 193 -19.94 -4.42 13.71
N SER A 194 -20.87 -5.38 13.59
CA SER A 194 -21.13 -6.38 14.63
C SER A 194 -20.10 -7.50 14.61
N LEU A 195 -19.54 -7.81 13.43
CA LEU A 195 -18.49 -8.81 13.22
C LEU A 195 -17.44 -8.29 12.24
N PRO A 196 -16.63 -7.29 12.63
CA PRO A 196 -15.70 -6.65 11.72
C PRO A 196 -14.60 -7.63 11.26
N SER A 197 -14.28 -7.56 9.96
CA SER A 197 -13.24 -8.34 9.31
C SER A 197 -12.32 -7.39 8.52
N VAL A 198 -11.01 -7.57 8.63
CA VAL A 198 -10.01 -6.69 8.00
C VAL A 198 -10.16 -6.67 6.47
N GLY A 199 -10.48 -7.81 5.85
CA GLY A 199 -10.69 -7.94 4.40
C GLY A 199 -12.07 -7.51 3.92
N GLU A 200 -13.00 -7.18 4.83
CA GLU A 200 -14.39 -6.85 4.48
C GLU A 200 -14.73 -5.42 4.83
N VAL A 201 -14.37 -4.51 3.94
CA VAL A 201 -14.62 -3.07 4.07
C VAL A 201 -15.35 -2.54 2.85
N ASP A 202 -16.13 -1.49 3.06
CA ASP A 202 -16.67 -0.65 2.00
C ASP A 202 -16.00 0.72 2.09
N ILE A 203 -15.70 1.34 0.96
CA ILE A 203 -15.19 2.72 0.97
C ILE A 203 -16.39 3.67 0.97
N TRP A 204 -16.47 4.45 2.03
CA TRP A 204 -17.46 5.50 2.16
C TRP A 204 -16.83 6.85 1.86
N PHE A 205 -17.57 7.75 1.23
CA PHE A 205 -17.09 9.05 0.79
C PHE A 205 -17.80 10.14 1.61
N TYR A 206 -17.05 10.80 2.49
CA TYR A 206 -17.56 11.87 3.32
C TYR A 206 -17.46 13.22 2.60
N HIS A 207 -18.60 13.93 2.46
CA HIS A 207 -18.67 15.26 1.87
C HIS A 207 -18.36 16.32 2.93
N VAL A 208 -17.22 17.01 2.79
CA VAL A 208 -16.67 17.83 3.87
C VAL A 208 -17.48 19.09 4.21
N SER A 209 -18.21 19.66 3.26
CA SER A 209 -19.00 20.90 3.48
C SER A 209 -20.47 20.65 3.79
N GLU A 210 -21.03 19.53 3.35
CA GLU A 210 -22.46 19.19 3.55
C GLU A 210 -22.68 18.14 4.63
N GLU A 211 -21.58 17.62 5.19
CA GLU A 211 -21.54 16.69 6.33
C GLU A 211 -22.37 15.40 6.15
N TYR A 212 -22.50 14.91 4.91
CA TYR A 212 -23.09 13.61 4.62
C TYR A 212 -22.06 12.65 4.02
N HIS A 213 -22.43 11.41 3.81
CA HIS A 213 -21.58 10.41 3.21
C HIS A 213 -22.31 9.52 2.20
N LEU A 214 -21.57 9.02 1.23
CA LEU A 214 -22.01 8.08 0.20
C LEU A 214 -21.25 6.77 0.32
N LYS A 215 -21.90 5.66 -0.06
CA LYS A 215 -21.22 4.37 -0.29
C LYS A 215 -20.81 4.16 -1.76
N GLN A 216 -21.38 4.95 -2.63
CA GLN A 216 -21.07 4.94 -4.05
C GLN A 216 -19.92 5.89 -4.34
N ILE A 217 -19.06 5.52 -5.27
CA ILE A 217 -17.97 6.38 -5.72
C ILE A 217 -18.57 7.67 -6.32
N PRO A 218 -18.12 8.86 -5.88
CA PRO A 218 -18.58 10.12 -6.48
C PRO A 218 -18.30 10.13 -7.99
N SER A 219 -19.31 10.51 -8.78
CA SER A 219 -19.26 10.39 -10.25
C SER A 219 -18.05 11.08 -10.90
N LYS A 220 -17.63 12.24 -10.39
CA LYS A 220 -16.43 12.93 -10.89
C LYS A 220 -15.15 12.14 -10.57
N MET A 221 -15.09 11.48 -9.42
CA MET A 221 -13.95 10.65 -9.04
C MET A 221 -13.90 9.38 -9.90
N GLU A 222 -15.05 8.72 -10.07
CA GLU A 222 -15.16 7.54 -10.95
C GLU A 222 -14.82 7.85 -12.41
N ALA A 223 -15.27 8.99 -12.93
CA ALA A 223 -14.93 9.42 -14.28
C ALA A 223 -13.44 9.73 -14.49
N PHE A 224 -12.75 10.19 -13.43
CA PHE A 224 -11.32 10.49 -13.50
C PHE A 224 -10.45 9.24 -13.28
N PHE A 225 -10.86 8.36 -12.37
CA PHE A 225 -10.20 7.09 -12.03
C PHE A 225 -11.06 5.88 -12.43
N PRO A 226 -11.39 5.67 -13.72
CA PRO A 226 -12.34 4.65 -14.12
C PRO A 226 -11.80 3.23 -13.93
N ASN A 227 -12.73 2.29 -13.72
CA ASN A 227 -12.47 0.84 -13.69
C ASN A 227 -11.54 0.33 -12.58
N LEU A 228 -11.23 1.15 -11.59
CA LEU A 228 -10.51 0.68 -10.42
C LEU A 228 -11.44 -0.14 -9.50
N PRO A 229 -10.90 -1.15 -8.77
CA PRO A 229 -11.68 -1.81 -7.74
C PRO A 229 -12.05 -0.81 -6.63
N GLN A 230 -13.21 -1.01 -6.00
CA GLN A 230 -13.70 -0.08 -4.97
C GLN A 230 -12.69 0.13 -3.84
N SER A 231 -11.96 -0.93 -3.44
CA SER A 231 -10.91 -0.86 -2.42
C SER A 231 -9.79 0.12 -2.74
N ALA A 232 -9.48 0.33 -4.03
CA ALA A 232 -8.44 1.28 -4.44
C ALA A 232 -8.76 2.72 -4.05
N TYR A 233 -10.03 3.08 -3.95
CA TYR A 233 -10.45 4.45 -3.66
C TYR A 233 -10.24 4.87 -2.20
N GLU A 234 -9.77 4.01 -1.33
CA GLU A 234 -9.59 4.36 0.09
C GLU A 234 -8.52 5.43 0.33
N HIS A 235 -7.55 5.55 -0.59
CA HIS A 235 -6.43 6.47 -0.41
C HIS A 235 -5.71 6.74 -1.75
N PRO A 236 -5.14 7.95 -2.00
CA PRO A 236 -4.39 8.23 -3.22
C PRO A 236 -3.17 7.31 -3.42
N ARG A 237 -2.56 6.79 -2.35
CA ARG A 237 -1.51 5.76 -2.47
C ARG A 237 -2.04 4.50 -3.14
N GLU A 238 -3.19 4.00 -2.71
CA GLU A 238 -3.82 2.81 -3.29
C GLU A 238 -4.19 3.03 -4.76
N ILE A 239 -4.89 4.12 -5.06
CA ILE A 239 -5.26 4.48 -6.44
C ILE A 239 -4.03 4.44 -7.35
N THR A 240 -2.95 5.11 -6.96
CA THR A 240 -1.76 5.21 -7.82
C THR A 240 -0.98 3.90 -7.87
N ALA A 241 -0.95 3.10 -6.81
CA ALA A 241 -0.36 1.77 -6.83
C ALA A 241 -1.10 0.82 -7.77
N TYR A 242 -2.45 0.81 -7.74
CA TYR A 242 -3.27 0.03 -8.70
C TYR A 242 -3.04 0.48 -10.15
N LEU A 243 -3.09 1.78 -10.42
CA LEU A 243 -2.85 2.32 -11.78
C LEU A 243 -1.50 1.88 -12.33
N LEU A 244 -0.45 1.92 -11.52
CA LEU A 244 0.92 1.63 -11.94
C LEU A 244 1.26 0.14 -11.95
N ALA A 245 0.59 -0.68 -11.15
CA ALA A 245 0.79 -2.13 -11.12
C ALA A 245 0.25 -2.80 -12.40
N ASP A 246 -0.89 -2.31 -12.89
CA ASP A 246 -1.56 -2.83 -14.08
C ASP A 246 -1.75 -1.74 -15.14
N HIS A 247 -0.71 -0.94 -15.38
CA HIS A 247 -0.77 0.27 -16.22
C HIS A 247 -1.41 0.03 -17.59
N SER A 248 -1.24 -1.15 -18.19
CA SER A 248 -1.84 -1.50 -19.47
C SER A 248 -3.36 -1.51 -19.47
N LEU A 249 -4.00 -1.77 -18.32
CA LEU A 249 -5.44 -1.74 -18.16
C LEU A 249 -5.99 -0.31 -18.08
N TYR A 250 -5.16 0.65 -17.70
CA TYR A 250 -5.58 2.02 -17.39
C TYR A 250 -4.99 3.08 -18.32
N THR A 251 -4.27 2.69 -19.38
CA THR A 251 -3.52 3.59 -20.28
C THR A 251 -4.36 4.76 -20.81
N ASP A 252 -5.63 4.53 -21.13
CA ASP A 252 -6.53 5.54 -21.67
C ASP A 252 -7.26 6.38 -20.62
N SER A 253 -7.12 6.03 -19.33
CA SER A 253 -7.80 6.77 -18.26
C SER A 253 -7.25 8.20 -18.12
N PRO A 254 -8.10 9.19 -17.77
CA PRO A 254 -7.63 10.55 -17.49
C PRO A 254 -6.58 10.58 -16.37
N ALA A 255 -6.77 9.76 -15.33
CA ALA A 255 -5.87 9.66 -14.20
C ALA A 255 -4.49 9.14 -14.62
N MET A 256 -4.41 8.09 -15.45
CA MET A 256 -3.15 7.58 -15.94
C MET A 256 -2.41 8.60 -16.81
N LYS A 257 -3.12 9.27 -17.72
CA LYS A 257 -2.53 10.34 -18.55
C LYS A 257 -1.97 11.47 -17.70
N SER A 258 -2.69 11.89 -16.66
CA SER A 258 -2.23 12.89 -15.70
C SER A 258 -1.05 12.38 -14.89
N LEU A 259 -1.11 11.14 -14.39
CA LEU A 259 -0.04 10.49 -13.64
C LEU A 259 1.24 10.39 -14.47
N LEU A 260 1.17 9.97 -15.72
CA LEU A 260 2.31 9.89 -16.64
C LEU A 260 2.90 11.27 -16.97
N SER A 261 2.08 12.31 -17.10
CA SER A 261 2.56 13.68 -17.32
C SER A 261 3.23 14.25 -16.04
N SER A 262 2.72 13.91 -14.87
CA SER A 262 3.23 14.34 -13.57
C SER A 262 4.49 13.56 -13.18
N VAL A 263 4.50 12.28 -13.53
CA VAL A 263 5.56 11.30 -13.34
C VAL A 263 6.43 11.19 -14.61
N GLY A 264 6.19 12.00 -15.62
CA GLY A 264 6.93 12.01 -16.91
C GLY A 264 8.44 12.22 -16.76
N GLN A 265 8.84 12.67 -15.60
CA GLN A 265 10.21 12.54 -15.07
C GLN A 265 10.45 11.16 -14.41
N LEU A 266 9.42 10.38 -14.13
CA LEU A 266 9.47 8.99 -13.69
C LEU A 266 9.30 8.08 -14.92
N ALA A 267 10.24 8.12 -15.89
CA ALA A 267 10.14 7.32 -17.10
C ALA A 267 9.66 5.90 -16.81
N ILE A 268 8.36 5.64 -17.09
CA ILE A 268 7.77 4.31 -17.09
C ILE A 268 8.06 3.74 -18.47
N SER A 269 9.23 3.23 -18.64
CA SER A 269 9.63 2.52 -19.86
C SER A 269 10.31 1.20 -19.50
#